data_79804b4558fd82698db84561b9c2a2e8
#
_entry.id   79804b4558fd82698db84561b9c2a2e8
#
_cell.length_a   1.000
_cell.length_b   1.000
_cell.length_c   1.000
_cell.angle_alpha   90.00
_cell.angle_beta   90.00
_cell.angle_gamma   90.00
#
_symmetry.space_group_name_H-M   'P 1'
#
loop_
_entity.id
_entity.type
_entity.pdbx_description
1 polymer ?
#
loop_
_entity_poly.entity_id
_entity_poly.type
_entity_poly.pdbx_seq_one_letter_code
_entity_poly.pdbx_strand_id
1 'polypeptide(L)'
;MKTAFAMLAGVAIGALAIQGLHAQQTGGQQQLPKVIYVSEIDVSNPEGYGKEFAPKAQELIKKHGGRVLAIGGTGGGPIQTHPITGFSGEPPKRVTIQGWESLDKVKGWFNDPEYQQLRKDVGEKHAKFRSYAVQTQ
;
A
#
# COMPACT_ATOMS: atom_id res chain seq x y z
N MET A 1 32.18 -75.03 21.24
CA MET A 1 33.52 -74.44 21.25
C MET A 1 33.43 -73.06 20.64
N LYS A 2 33.88 -72.06 21.46
CA LYS A 2 34.41 -70.73 21.04
C LYS A 2 33.34 -69.74 20.63
N THR A 3 33.08 -68.95 21.51
CA THR A 3 33.57 -67.71 22.13
C THR A 3 32.88 -66.48 21.52
N ALA A 4 32.15 -65.93 22.45
CA ALA A 4 31.57 -64.61 22.35
C ALA A 4 32.58 -63.46 22.05
N PHE A 5 32.20 -62.52 21.30
CA PHE A 5 32.74 -61.14 21.42
C PHE A 5 31.59 -60.14 21.37
N ALA A 6 31.30 -59.67 22.51
CA ALA A 6 30.46 -58.50 22.67
C ALA A 6 31.27 -57.28 22.23
N MET A 7 30.76 -56.51 21.29
CA MET A 7 31.20 -55.15 21.06
C MET A 7 30.06 -54.21 21.40
N LEU A 8 30.21 -53.54 22.51
CA LEU A 8 29.49 -52.35 22.86
C LEU A 8 29.87 -51.25 21.86
N ALA A 9 28.95 -50.88 21.02
CA ALA A 9 29.07 -49.64 20.26
C ALA A 9 28.24 -48.57 20.98
N GLY A 10 28.95 -47.63 21.54
CA GLY A 10 28.36 -46.54 22.28
C GLY A 10 27.41 -45.68 21.44
N VAL A 11 26.25 -45.45 21.98
CA VAL A 11 25.31 -44.48 21.47
C VAL A 11 25.87 -43.10 21.82
N ALA A 12 26.52 -42.46 20.88
CA ALA A 12 26.80 -41.06 20.96
C ALA A 12 25.47 -40.31 20.75
N ILE A 13 24.88 -39.88 21.84
CA ILE A 13 23.77 -38.92 21.83
C ILE A 13 24.35 -37.60 21.34
N GLY A 14 24.33 -37.41 20.04
CA GLY A 14 24.54 -36.13 19.44
C GLY A 14 23.39 -35.20 19.87
N ALA A 15 23.65 -34.35 20.82
CA ALA A 15 22.79 -33.21 21.09
C ALA A 15 22.75 -32.32 19.81
N LEU A 16 21.77 -32.57 18.97
CA LEU A 16 21.38 -31.60 17.94
C LEU A 16 20.91 -30.36 18.69
N ALA A 17 21.82 -29.43 18.86
CA ALA A 17 21.48 -28.07 19.17
C ALA A 17 20.53 -27.60 18.05
N ILE A 18 19.25 -27.65 18.32
CA ILE A 18 18.26 -26.91 17.59
C ILE A 18 18.60 -25.45 17.90
N GLN A 19 19.54 -24.89 17.14
CA GLN A 19 19.63 -23.45 17.03
C GLN A 19 18.31 -23.03 16.39
N GLY A 20 17.39 -22.66 17.27
CA GLY A 20 16.17 -22.00 16.86
C GLY A 20 16.56 -20.90 15.92
N LEU A 21 16.18 -21.05 14.67
CA LEU A 21 15.99 -19.95 13.77
C LEU A 21 14.96 -19.03 14.44
N HIS A 22 15.44 -18.21 15.35
CA HIS A 22 14.82 -16.94 15.59
C HIS A 22 14.98 -16.20 14.26
N ALA A 23 14.08 -16.50 13.33
CA ALA A 23 13.75 -15.53 12.32
C ALA A 23 13.49 -14.25 13.13
N GLN A 24 14.50 -13.42 13.20
CA GLN A 24 14.32 -12.05 13.58
C GLN A 24 13.25 -11.54 12.60
N GLN A 25 12.01 -11.61 13.03
CA GLN A 25 11.03 -10.66 12.62
C GLN A 25 11.59 -9.31 13.09
N THR A 26 12.53 -8.80 12.31
CA THR A 26 12.65 -7.38 12.13
C THR A 26 11.34 -6.99 11.48
N GLY A 27 10.28 -6.98 12.27
CA GLY A 27 9.12 -6.18 12.04
C GLY A 27 9.66 -4.78 11.96
N GLY A 28 10.14 -4.40 10.77
CA GLY A 28 10.41 -3.01 10.49
C GLY A 28 9.12 -2.32 10.83
N GLN A 29 9.10 -1.61 11.94
CA GLN A 29 8.02 -0.68 12.22
C GLN A 29 7.96 0.18 10.97
N GLN A 30 6.97 -0.08 10.12
CA GLN A 30 6.74 0.76 8.97
C GLN A 30 6.45 2.15 9.55
N GLN A 31 7.49 2.96 9.56
CA GLN A 31 7.39 4.31 10.06
C GLN A 31 6.24 4.99 9.33
N LEU A 32 5.28 5.49 10.08
CA LEU A 32 4.15 6.19 9.51
C LEU A 32 4.68 7.30 8.60
N PRO A 33 4.07 7.50 7.43
CA PRO A 33 4.45 8.62 6.59
C PRO A 33 4.19 9.92 7.33
N LYS A 34 5.05 10.92 7.16
CA LYS A 34 4.91 12.23 7.83
C LYS A 34 3.68 13.01 7.37
N VAL A 35 3.18 12.70 6.19
CA VAL A 35 1.98 13.31 5.63
C VAL A 35 1.10 12.23 5.02
N ILE A 36 -0.16 12.26 5.38
CA ILE A 36 -1.23 11.47 4.76
C ILE A 36 -2.02 12.38 3.84
N TYR A 37 -2.09 12.02 2.56
CA TYR A 37 -2.95 12.71 1.60
C TYR A 37 -4.17 11.83 1.32
N VAL A 38 -5.34 12.41 1.52
CA VAL A 38 -6.62 11.74 1.30
C VAL A 38 -7.29 12.36 0.09
N SER A 39 -7.73 11.51 -0.82
CA SER A 39 -8.55 11.94 -1.96
C SER A 39 -9.87 11.18 -1.93
N GLU A 40 -10.95 11.89 -1.75
CA GLU A 40 -12.31 11.41 -1.90
C GLU A 40 -12.75 11.68 -3.35
N ILE A 41 -13.25 10.67 -4.01
CA ILE A 41 -13.45 10.70 -5.44
C ILE A 41 -14.87 10.23 -5.77
N ASP A 42 -15.64 11.12 -6.35
CA ASP A 42 -16.97 10.80 -6.89
C ASP A 42 -16.83 10.36 -8.34
N VAL A 43 -16.68 9.06 -8.55
CA VAL A 43 -16.45 8.48 -9.88
C VAL A 43 -17.77 8.33 -10.62
N SER A 44 -17.91 9.01 -11.74
CA SER A 44 -19.07 8.92 -12.64
C SER A 44 -18.90 7.87 -13.74
N ASN A 45 -17.65 7.61 -14.17
CA ASN A 45 -17.29 6.58 -15.14
C ASN A 45 -16.14 5.71 -14.60
N PRO A 46 -16.46 4.60 -13.89
CA PRO A 46 -15.45 3.74 -13.29
C PRO A 46 -14.47 3.11 -14.29
N GLU A 47 -14.94 2.76 -15.48
CA GLU A 47 -14.10 2.14 -16.50
C GLU A 47 -13.09 3.13 -17.07
N GLY A 48 -13.53 4.31 -17.49
CA GLY A 48 -12.66 5.37 -18.00
C GLY A 48 -11.68 5.85 -16.92
N TYR A 49 -12.15 6.07 -15.70
CA TYR A 49 -11.30 6.43 -14.57
C TYR A 49 -10.19 5.38 -14.34
N GLY A 50 -10.57 4.11 -14.31
CA GLY A 50 -9.63 3.01 -14.03
C GLY A 50 -8.64 2.73 -15.16
N LYS A 51 -9.01 2.94 -16.41
CA LYS A 51 -8.15 2.68 -17.56
C LYS A 51 -7.28 3.88 -17.97
N GLU A 52 -7.85 5.08 -17.92
CA GLU A 52 -7.23 6.25 -18.52
C GLU A 52 -6.53 7.16 -17.51
N PHE A 53 -7.10 7.31 -16.30
CA PHE A 53 -6.59 8.23 -15.28
C PHE A 53 -5.75 7.55 -14.21
N ALA A 54 -6.30 6.57 -13.52
CA ALA A 54 -5.72 6.06 -12.28
C ALA A 54 -4.32 5.45 -12.43
N PRO A 55 -3.97 4.68 -13.48
CA PRO A 55 -2.63 4.15 -13.66
C PRO A 55 -1.57 5.24 -13.79
N LYS A 56 -1.83 6.24 -14.63
CA LYS A 56 -0.93 7.38 -14.85
C LYS A 56 -0.78 8.24 -13.60
N ALA A 57 -1.88 8.47 -12.88
CA ALA A 57 -1.83 9.19 -11.61
C ALA A 57 -0.97 8.47 -10.57
N GLN A 58 -1.04 7.13 -10.49
CA GLN A 58 -0.21 6.34 -9.59
C GLN A 58 1.28 6.40 -9.96
N GLU A 59 1.61 6.39 -11.25
CA GLU A 59 2.99 6.56 -11.72
C GLU A 59 3.56 7.91 -11.29
N LEU A 60 2.80 8.99 -11.44
CA LEU A 60 3.21 10.34 -11.03
C LEU A 60 3.35 10.45 -9.51
N ILE A 61 2.48 9.82 -8.71
CA ILE A 61 2.63 9.73 -7.26
C ILE A 61 3.98 9.11 -6.91
N LYS A 62 4.33 7.97 -7.52
CA LYS A 62 5.60 7.27 -7.29
C LYS A 62 6.80 8.11 -7.73
N LYS A 63 6.71 8.75 -8.90
CA LYS A 63 7.77 9.64 -9.45
C LYS A 63 8.15 10.73 -8.46
N HIS A 64 7.20 11.25 -7.70
CA HIS A 64 7.42 12.29 -6.69
C HIS A 64 7.71 11.76 -5.28
N GLY A 65 7.86 10.45 -5.11
CA GLY A 65 8.19 9.82 -3.84
C GLY A 65 6.99 9.55 -2.92
N GLY A 66 5.77 9.65 -3.44
CA GLY A 66 4.56 9.21 -2.75
C GLY A 66 4.32 7.72 -2.91
N ARG A 67 3.49 7.17 -2.04
CA ARG A 67 3.01 5.79 -2.12
C ARG A 67 1.53 5.72 -1.81
N VAL A 68 0.81 4.88 -2.54
CA VAL A 68 -0.57 4.56 -2.22
C VAL A 68 -0.59 3.57 -1.06
N LEU A 69 -1.26 3.94 0.03
CA LEU A 69 -1.38 3.13 1.25
C LEU A 69 -2.66 2.30 1.23
N ALA A 70 -3.75 2.88 0.76
CA ALA A 70 -5.05 2.23 0.70
C ALA A 70 -5.91 2.80 -0.42
N ILE A 71 -6.74 1.95 -0.98
CA ILE A 71 -7.78 2.34 -1.92
C ILE A 71 -9.07 1.67 -1.46
N GLY A 72 -10.08 2.47 -1.17
CA GLY A 72 -11.41 1.99 -0.82
C GLY A 72 -12.47 2.49 -1.79
N GLY A 73 -13.60 1.80 -1.84
CA GLY A 73 -14.72 2.21 -2.68
C GLY A 73 -15.84 1.19 -2.76
N THR A 74 -16.94 1.58 -3.39
CA THR A 74 -18.09 0.69 -3.61
C THR A 74 -17.87 -0.30 -4.75
N GLY A 75 -16.69 -0.28 -5.37
CA GLY A 75 -16.33 -1.16 -6.47
C GLY A 75 -16.75 -0.60 -7.83
N GLY A 76 -16.30 -1.26 -8.87
CA GLY A 76 -16.53 -0.92 -10.28
C GLY A 76 -15.26 -0.47 -11.00
N GLY A 77 -15.07 -1.01 -12.19
CA GLY A 77 -13.90 -0.75 -13.02
C GLY A 77 -12.72 -1.70 -12.77
N PRO A 78 -11.63 -1.55 -13.55
CA PRO A 78 -10.52 -2.49 -13.57
C PRO A 78 -9.59 -2.42 -12.36
N ILE A 79 -9.73 -1.42 -11.49
CA ILE A 79 -8.92 -1.28 -10.29
C ILE A 79 -9.67 -1.89 -9.11
N GLN A 80 -9.03 -2.88 -8.48
CA GLN A 80 -9.55 -3.46 -7.25
C GLN A 80 -9.53 -2.44 -6.12
N THR A 81 -10.64 -2.36 -5.40
CA THR A 81 -10.80 -1.51 -4.23
C THR A 81 -11.30 -2.35 -3.06
N HIS A 82 -10.91 -1.98 -1.86
CA HIS A 82 -11.47 -2.56 -0.65
C HIS A 82 -12.78 -1.86 -0.30
N PRO A 83 -13.75 -2.58 0.30
CA PRO A 83 -15.01 -1.97 0.71
C PRO A 83 -14.79 -0.83 1.71
N ILE A 84 -15.60 0.23 1.58
CA ILE A 84 -15.67 1.31 2.55
C ILE A 84 -16.91 1.08 3.43
N THR A 85 -16.74 1.23 4.74
CA THR A 85 -17.83 1.19 5.71
C THR A 85 -18.04 2.59 6.29
N GLY A 86 -19.23 3.12 6.19
CA GLY A 86 -19.60 4.39 6.82
C GLY A 86 -20.14 4.16 8.24
N PHE A 87 -19.73 5.02 9.15
CA PHE A 87 -20.24 5.06 10.53
C PHE A 87 -21.13 6.27 10.79
N SER A 88 -20.99 7.29 9.97
CA SER A 88 -21.81 8.51 10.03
C SER A 88 -21.83 9.15 8.66
N GLY A 89 -23.01 9.42 8.16
CA GLY A 89 -23.20 9.93 6.81
C GLY A 89 -22.90 8.89 5.73
N GLU A 90 -22.99 9.32 4.49
CA GLU A 90 -22.74 8.48 3.33
C GLU A 90 -21.24 8.47 3.01
N PRO A 91 -20.59 7.29 2.93
CA PRO A 91 -19.18 7.23 2.58
C PRO A 91 -18.97 7.65 1.11
N PRO A 92 -17.80 8.19 0.77
CA PRO A 92 -17.49 8.54 -0.60
C PRO A 92 -17.43 7.27 -1.47
N LYS A 93 -17.77 7.41 -2.75
CA LYS A 93 -17.74 6.28 -3.70
C LYS A 93 -16.36 5.66 -3.85
N ARG A 94 -15.32 6.47 -3.71
CA ARG A 94 -13.93 6.03 -3.73
C ARG A 94 -13.07 6.90 -2.82
N VAL A 95 -12.12 6.28 -2.14
CA VAL A 95 -11.08 6.95 -1.36
C VAL A 95 -9.72 6.41 -1.77
N THR A 96 -8.77 7.28 -1.97
CA THR A 96 -7.35 6.93 -2.10
C THR A 96 -6.58 7.60 -0.98
N ILE A 97 -5.84 6.81 -0.23
CA ILE A 97 -4.98 7.26 0.86
C ILE A 97 -3.53 7.10 0.43
N GLN A 98 -2.76 8.17 0.50
CA GLN A 98 -1.37 8.21 0.09
C GLN A 98 -0.49 8.61 1.27
N GLY A 99 0.70 8.05 1.33
CA GLY A 99 1.72 8.42 2.30
C GLY A 99 2.87 9.19 1.62
N TRP A 100 3.33 10.24 2.30
CA TRP A 100 4.36 11.15 1.81
C TRP A 100 5.36 11.49 2.91
N GLU A 101 6.59 11.81 2.50
CA GLU A 101 7.64 12.20 3.43
C GLU A 101 7.49 13.63 3.94
N SER A 102 6.93 14.53 3.13
CA SER A 102 6.71 15.92 3.48
C SER A 102 5.56 16.54 2.71
N LEU A 103 5.03 17.64 3.25
CA LEU A 103 4.00 18.43 2.57
C LEU A 103 4.53 19.07 1.28
N ASP A 104 5.81 19.41 1.23
CA ASP A 104 6.42 19.98 0.03
C ASP A 104 6.46 18.98 -1.12
N LYS A 105 6.69 17.69 -0.82
CA LYS A 105 6.58 16.63 -1.84
C LYS A 105 5.15 16.45 -2.35
N VAL A 106 4.16 16.53 -1.47
CA VAL A 106 2.74 16.52 -1.87
C VAL A 106 2.45 17.68 -2.82
N LYS A 107 2.87 18.90 -2.44
CA LYS A 107 2.68 20.10 -3.26
C LYS A 107 3.40 20.01 -4.59
N GLY A 108 4.64 19.48 -4.59
CA GLY A 108 5.42 19.26 -5.80
C GLY A 108 4.73 18.32 -6.79
N TRP A 109 4.21 17.21 -6.30
CA TRP A 109 3.41 16.30 -7.12
C TRP A 109 2.10 16.94 -7.57
N PHE A 110 1.33 17.52 -6.65
CA PHE A 110 0.02 18.08 -6.98
C PHE A 110 0.10 19.21 -8.01
N ASN A 111 1.15 20.04 -7.95
CA ASN A 111 1.39 21.15 -8.86
C ASN A 111 2.23 20.76 -10.09
N ASP A 112 2.62 19.49 -10.22
CA ASP A 112 3.32 19.02 -11.43
C ASP A 112 2.42 19.27 -12.67
N PRO A 113 2.92 19.98 -13.69
CA PRO A 113 2.15 20.26 -14.89
C PRO A 113 1.59 19.01 -15.56
N GLU A 114 2.33 17.90 -15.54
CA GLU A 114 1.89 16.63 -16.10
C GLU A 114 0.67 16.08 -15.33
N TYR A 115 0.70 16.15 -14.00
CA TYR A 115 -0.44 15.74 -13.18
C TYR A 115 -1.65 16.66 -13.36
N GLN A 116 -1.44 17.96 -13.39
CA GLN A 116 -2.52 18.93 -13.59
C GLN A 116 -3.18 18.76 -14.96
N GLN A 117 -2.38 18.52 -15.99
CA GLN A 117 -2.90 18.26 -17.34
C GLN A 117 -3.69 16.95 -17.39
N LEU A 118 -3.13 15.87 -16.83
CA LEU A 118 -3.80 14.57 -16.72
C LEU A 118 -5.15 14.70 -15.99
N ARG A 119 -5.15 15.42 -14.86
CA ARG A 119 -6.36 15.63 -14.07
C ARG A 119 -7.43 16.38 -14.86
N LYS A 120 -7.07 17.48 -15.49
CA LYS A 120 -7.98 18.32 -16.29
C LYS A 120 -8.51 17.59 -17.53
N ASP A 121 -7.64 16.98 -18.29
CA ASP A 121 -7.99 16.43 -19.61
C ASP A 121 -8.65 15.06 -19.51
N VAL A 122 -8.33 14.28 -18.48
CA VAL A 122 -8.80 12.91 -18.32
C VAL A 122 -9.58 12.75 -17.01
N GLY A 123 -9.00 13.11 -15.89
CA GLY A 123 -9.57 12.86 -14.57
C GLY A 123 -10.96 13.47 -14.38
N GLU A 124 -11.13 14.73 -14.73
CA GLU A 124 -12.38 15.47 -14.55
C GLU A 124 -13.50 15.03 -15.49
N LYS A 125 -13.18 14.32 -16.55
CA LYS A 125 -14.21 13.68 -17.43
C LYS A 125 -14.89 12.49 -16.73
N HIS A 126 -14.18 11.84 -15.81
CA HIS A 126 -14.61 10.59 -15.20
C HIS A 126 -14.94 10.70 -13.72
N ALA A 127 -14.50 11.78 -13.06
CA ALA A 127 -14.65 11.92 -11.61
C ALA A 127 -14.59 13.37 -11.13
N LYS A 128 -15.15 13.59 -9.94
CA LYS A 128 -14.94 14.81 -9.14
C LYS A 128 -14.05 14.46 -7.96
N PHE A 129 -13.17 15.37 -7.58
CA PHE A 129 -12.16 15.14 -6.55
C PHE A 129 -12.32 16.14 -5.41
N ARG A 130 -12.24 15.64 -4.18
CA ARG A 130 -12.04 16.43 -2.96
C ARG A 130 -10.84 15.86 -2.23
N SER A 131 -9.84 16.70 -1.95
CA SER A 131 -8.58 16.20 -1.39
C SER A 131 -8.03 17.12 -0.32
N TYR A 132 -7.35 16.52 0.64
CA TYR A 132 -6.68 17.22 1.73
C TYR A 132 -5.48 16.44 2.24
N ALA A 133 -4.57 17.11 2.92
CA ALA A 133 -3.42 16.49 3.55
C ALA A 133 -3.46 16.69 5.07
N VAL A 134 -3.03 15.67 5.80
CA VAL A 134 -2.89 15.67 7.26
C VAL A 134 -1.45 15.35 7.60
N GLN A 135 -0.81 16.19 8.42
CA GLN A 135 0.50 15.88 8.95
C GLN A 135 0.35 14.94 10.15
N THR A 136 1.15 13.88 10.17
CA THR A 136 1.22 12.98 11.33
C THR A 136 2.13 13.60 12.39
N GLN A 137 1.88 13.25 13.65
CA GLN A 137 2.68 13.71 14.79
C GLN A 137 3.92 12.86 14.97
#